data_13a8e0b8ad5478f4d065dbb5fd616768
#
_entry.id   13a8e0b8ad5478f4d065dbb5fd616768
#
_cell.length_a   1.000
_cell.length_b   1.000
_cell.length_c   1.000
_cell.angle_alpha   90.00
_cell.angle_beta   90.00
_cell.angle_gamma   90.00
#
_symmetry.space_group_name_H-M   'P 1'
#
loop_
_entity.id
_entity.type
_entity.pdbx_description
1 polymer ?
#
loop_
_entity_poly.entity_id
_entity_poly.type
_entity_poly.pdbx_seq_one_letter_code
_entity_poly.pdbx_strand_id
1 'polypeptide(L)' 'MVKFVAPMATWEIVGGDLPPVRVRARTFDEALAKARLRDPGYCAGWVVEED' A
#
# COMPACT_ATOMS: atom_id res chain seq x y z
N MET A 1 21.02 -10.18 -18.98
CA MET A 1 19.86 -9.28 -19.00
C MET A 1 19.61 -8.68 -17.64
N VAL A 2 19.44 -7.38 -17.61
CA VAL A 2 19.17 -6.70 -16.34
C VAL A 2 17.66 -6.68 -16.11
N LYS A 3 17.26 -7.15 -14.96
CA LYS A 3 15.86 -7.15 -14.58
C LYS A 3 15.60 -6.02 -13.60
N PHE A 4 14.75 -5.10 -13.99
CA PHE A 4 14.37 -4.01 -13.12
C PHE A 4 13.32 -4.48 -12.12
N VAL A 5 13.57 -4.21 -10.85
CA VAL A 5 12.61 -4.53 -9.79
C VAL A 5 12.36 -3.23 -9.02
N ALA A 6 11.10 -2.81 -8.99
CA ALA A 6 10.74 -1.61 -8.26
C ALA A 6 10.99 -1.81 -6.77
N PRO A 7 11.52 -0.80 -6.08
CA PRO A 7 11.78 -0.91 -4.65
C PRO A 7 10.48 -1.05 -3.86
N MET A 8 10.55 -1.78 -2.77
CA MET A 8 9.43 -1.87 -1.83
C MET A 8 9.35 -0.58 -1.04
N ALA A 9 8.15 -0.27 -0.61
CA ALA A 9 7.90 0.86 0.27
C ALA A 9 6.83 0.47 1.27
N THR A 10 6.79 1.17 2.39
CA THR A 10 5.70 0.99 3.35
C THR A 10 4.67 2.07 3.08
N TRP A 11 3.45 1.63 2.86
CA TRP A 11 2.32 2.50 2.55
C TRP A 11 1.37 2.53 3.73
N GLU A 12 0.83 3.71 4.03
CA GLU A 12 -0.25 3.82 4.99
C GLU A 12 -1.53 4.01 4.20
N ILE A 13 -2.48 3.11 4.41
CA ILE A 13 -3.73 3.10 3.64
C ILE A 13 -4.88 3.45 4.57
N VAL A 14 -5.77 4.31 4.08
CA VAL A 14 -6.91 4.80 4.86
C VAL A 14 -8.19 4.68 4.05
N GLY A 15 -9.30 4.73 4.73
CA GLY A 15 -10.61 4.72 4.09
C GLY A 15 -11.72 5.02 5.07
N GLY A 16 -12.43 6.13 4.87
CA GLY A 16 -13.56 6.50 5.73
C GLY A 16 -13.21 6.47 7.20
N ASP A 17 -13.97 5.70 7.96
CA ASP A 17 -13.78 5.57 9.40
C ASP A 17 -12.87 4.43 9.80
N LEU A 18 -12.26 3.77 8.83
CA LEU A 18 -11.40 2.63 9.11
C LEU A 18 -10.07 3.06 9.72
N PRO A 19 -9.51 2.26 10.64
CA PRO A 19 -8.20 2.57 11.18
C PRO A 19 -7.14 2.44 10.08
N PRO A 20 -6.15 3.34 10.05
CA PRO A 20 -5.07 3.24 9.06
C PRO A 20 -4.34 1.91 9.19
N VAL A 21 -3.96 1.34 8.05
CA VAL A 21 -3.13 0.13 8.03
C VAL A 21 -1.87 0.40 7.25
N ARG A 22 -0.79 -0.28 7.60
CA ARG A 22 0.47 -0.17 6.89
C ARG A 22 0.75 -1.47 6.17
N VAL A 23 1.06 -1.34 4.89
CA VAL A 23 1.37 -2.50 4.04
C VAL A 23 2.64 -2.20 3.25
N ARG A 24 3.36 -3.26 2.92
CA ARG A 24 4.55 -3.14 2.08
C ARG A 24 4.18 -3.51 0.66
N ALA A 25 4.53 -2.64 -0.27
CA ALA A 25 4.21 -2.86 -1.67
C ALA A 25 5.09 -2.00 -2.56
N ARG A 26 5.13 -2.32 -3.84
CA ARG A 26 5.93 -1.58 -4.80
C ARG A 26 5.14 -0.45 -5.46
N THR A 27 3.83 -0.57 -5.48
CA THR A 27 2.96 0.42 -6.09
C THR A 27 1.76 0.67 -5.19
N PHE A 28 1.11 1.81 -5.42
CA PHE A 28 -0.12 2.11 -4.70
C PHE A 28 -1.20 1.06 -4.97
N ASP A 29 -1.36 0.64 -6.22
CA ASP A 29 -2.38 -0.35 -6.56
C ASP A 29 -2.17 -1.65 -5.78
N GLU A 30 -0.93 -2.08 -5.65
CA GLU A 30 -0.61 -3.28 -4.89
C GLU A 30 -0.91 -3.09 -3.41
N ALA A 31 -0.53 -1.93 -2.86
CA ALA A 31 -0.78 -1.63 -1.45
C ALA A 31 -2.27 -1.58 -1.17
N LEU A 32 -3.03 -0.95 -2.05
CA LEU A 32 -4.47 -0.84 -1.90
C LEU A 32 -5.14 -2.20 -1.96
N ALA A 33 -4.71 -3.05 -2.88
CA ALA A 33 -5.26 -4.40 -2.99
C ALA A 33 -5.04 -5.18 -1.70
N LYS A 34 -3.86 -5.05 -1.11
CA LYS A 34 -3.57 -5.72 0.16
C LYS A 34 -4.45 -5.22 1.29
N ALA A 35 -4.65 -3.90 1.37
CA ALA A 35 -5.50 -3.32 2.40
C ALA A 35 -6.96 -3.76 2.22
N ARG A 36 -7.42 -3.84 0.97
CA ARG A 36 -8.80 -4.22 0.69
C ARG A 36 -9.12 -5.68 1.00
N LEU A 37 -8.10 -6.50 1.19
CA LEU A 37 -8.33 -7.85 1.70
C LEU A 37 -8.85 -7.81 3.12
N ARG A 38 -8.55 -6.74 3.87
CA ARG A 38 -9.05 -6.58 5.23
C ARG A 38 -10.43 -5.92 5.24
N ASP A 39 -10.60 -4.90 4.40
CA ASP A 39 -11.88 -4.19 4.33
C ASP A 39 -11.94 -3.44 3.00
N PRO A 40 -13.02 -3.63 2.21
CA PRO A 40 -13.13 -2.98 0.91
C PRO A 40 -13.29 -1.46 0.99
N GLY A 41 -13.44 -0.91 2.18
CA GLY A 41 -13.57 0.54 2.36
C GLY A 41 -12.28 1.33 2.21
N TYR A 42 -11.12 0.66 2.22
CA TYR A 42 -9.86 1.36 2.02
C TYR A 42 -9.79 1.90 0.60
N CYS A 43 -9.41 3.17 0.45
CA CYS A 43 -9.46 3.81 -0.86
C CYS A 43 -8.35 4.82 -1.13
N ALA A 44 -7.54 5.18 -0.16
CA ALA A 44 -6.48 6.16 -0.34
C ALA A 44 -5.24 5.76 0.47
N GLY A 45 -4.11 6.36 0.13
CA GLY A 45 -2.91 6.06 0.88
C GLY A 45 -1.71 6.82 0.35
N TRP A 46 -0.59 6.67 1.05
CA TRP A 46 0.65 7.35 0.70
C TRP A 46 1.83 6.56 1.26
N VAL A 47 3.02 6.85 0.71
CA VAL A 47 4.24 6.22 1.19
C VAL A 47 4.65 6.90 2.50
N VAL A 48 4.94 6.09 3.51
CA VAL A 48 5.45 6.60 4.79
C VAL A 48 6.91 6.22 5.00
N GLU A 49 7.40 5.20 4.30
CA GLU A 49 8.78 4.78 4.42
C GLU A 49 9.21 4.07 3.13
N GLU A 50 10.37 4.43 2.62
CA GLU A 50 10.94 3.80 1.42
C GLU A 50 12.16 3.00 1.80
N ASP A 51 12.32 1.86 1.15
CA ASP A 51 13.51 1.02 1.33
C ASP A 51 14.67 1.50 0.49
#